data_e3a54fbc11b309389d42d628b366b280
#
_entry.id   e3a54fbc11b309389d42d628b366b280
#
_cell.length_a   1.000
_cell.length_b   1.000
_cell.length_c   1.000
_cell.angle_alpha   90.00
_cell.angle_beta   90.00
_cell.angle_gamma   90.00
#
_symmetry.space_group_name_H-M   'P 1'
#
loop_
_entity.id
_entity.type
_entity.pdbx_description
1 polymer ?
#
loop_
_entity_poly.entity_id
_entity_poly.type
_entity_poly.pdbx_seq_one_letter_code
_entity_poly.pdbx_strand_id
1 'polypeptide(L)'
;KEFKEHFMGTHFFNPVRYMHLLELIPGADTLPEILEFIAAFGEKNLGKGIVWAKDTPNFVGNRIGVQGIGATMKTMTENDMTIPEIDAIFGPALGRPKTAIFKTTDLVGLDTMIHVLKNSYDLCPDDEQRDTHILPDFINKMAEKNLLGNKTGGGFYKTELTPEWKKIRKVLNPSTMEYEDLVRPSFPCIDDAKKKSTLKEKISCVLNGDDKGAKFAWKMAVNSFLYAANRIPEIADTIIEIDNSMKWGYNFEMGPFETWDAYGVKEAVERIEEDGFDVPANVKEMLAKGNTSFYKLENGIQYFYDFASGSYKKVPVSKNMVSIAAAKGNNKTVLENKSASLVDIGDDVFCLEFHSKMNALNLEIFEVFGEALDYVDKNGVGLVIGNEAGGMPGAFSAGADLGVVSKFCHDKKYAEIYAFLKDGHKSMQRAKYSPFPVVAAPYGLVLGGGCEVCLSADKMVAHSELYM
;
A
#
# COMPACT_ATOMS: atom_id res chain seq x y z
N LYS A 1 2.81 -2.16 -38.25
CA LYS A 1 1.45 -2.52 -38.74
C LYS A 1 1.21 -4.04 -38.77
N GLU A 2 2.23 -4.84 -39.07
CA GLU A 2 2.16 -6.31 -39.21
C GLU A 2 1.91 -7.02 -37.86
N PHE A 3 2.27 -6.40 -36.74
CA PHE A 3 2.19 -6.98 -35.39
C PHE A 3 1.18 -6.27 -34.46
N LYS A 4 0.27 -5.44 -34.97
CA LYS A 4 -0.64 -4.66 -34.15
C LYS A 4 -1.58 -5.50 -33.27
N GLU A 5 -1.91 -6.70 -33.71
CA GLU A 5 -2.71 -7.66 -32.98
C GLU A 5 -1.96 -8.29 -31.80
N HIS A 6 -0.64 -8.28 -31.84
CA HIS A 6 0.26 -8.76 -30.79
C HIS A 6 0.96 -7.62 -30.06
N PHE A 7 0.48 -6.39 -30.18
CA PHE A 7 1.04 -5.21 -29.54
C PHE A 7 0.13 -4.67 -28.45
N MET A 8 0.72 -4.33 -27.31
CA MET A 8 0.06 -3.60 -26.22
C MET A 8 1.07 -2.74 -25.46
N GLY A 9 0.61 -1.76 -24.74
CA GLY A 9 1.41 -0.99 -23.80
C GLY A 9 1.58 -1.73 -22.48
N THR A 10 2.78 -1.61 -21.88
CA THR A 10 3.05 -2.04 -20.50
C THR A 10 3.79 -0.91 -19.79
N HIS A 11 3.27 -0.51 -18.62
CA HIS A 11 3.86 0.60 -17.88
C HIS A 11 4.20 0.17 -16.46
N PHE A 12 5.48 0.27 -16.12
CA PHE A 12 6.03 -0.05 -14.80
C PHE A 12 6.29 1.22 -14.00
N PHE A 13 6.25 1.10 -12.68
CA PHE A 13 6.63 2.19 -11.76
C PHE A 13 8.04 1.97 -11.21
N ASN A 14 8.78 3.06 -11.09
CA ASN A 14 10.14 3.03 -10.54
C ASN A 14 10.17 3.06 -9.01
N PRO A 15 11.05 2.29 -8.37
CA PRO A 15 11.96 1.32 -8.97
C PRO A 15 11.23 0.03 -9.40
N VAL A 16 11.37 -0.38 -10.66
CA VAL A 16 10.61 -1.49 -11.26
C VAL A 16 10.69 -2.79 -10.45
N ARG A 17 11.82 -3.07 -9.84
CA ARG A 17 12.02 -4.26 -9.01
C ARG A 17 11.10 -4.30 -7.79
N TYR A 18 10.85 -3.15 -7.15
CA TYR A 18 10.15 -3.06 -5.87
C TYR A 18 8.67 -2.70 -6.01
N MET A 19 8.34 -1.88 -7.01
CA MET A 19 6.98 -1.42 -7.21
C MET A 19 6.11 -2.52 -7.77
N HIS A 20 5.00 -2.82 -7.10
CA HIS A 20 4.12 -3.93 -7.45
C HIS A 20 3.27 -3.67 -8.71
N LEU A 21 3.00 -2.41 -9.05
CA LEU A 21 2.15 -2.03 -10.17
C LEU A 21 2.73 -2.40 -11.53
N LEU A 22 1.88 -3.01 -12.35
CA LEU A 22 2.04 -3.14 -13.80
C LEU A 22 0.74 -2.74 -14.48
N GLU A 23 0.73 -1.59 -15.14
CA GLU A 23 -0.39 -1.17 -15.98
C GLU A 23 -0.29 -1.85 -17.33
N LEU A 24 -1.38 -2.50 -17.76
CA LEU A 24 -1.55 -3.10 -19.07
C LEU A 24 -2.50 -2.24 -19.88
N ILE A 25 -2.03 -1.78 -21.03
CA ILE A 25 -2.73 -0.83 -21.90
C ILE A 25 -3.04 -1.54 -23.23
N PRO A 26 -4.26 -2.12 -23.40
CA PRO A 26 -4.67 -2.71 -24.65
C PRO A 26 -4.72 -1.68 -25.78
N GLY A 27 -4.17 -2.01 -26.94
CA GLY A 27 -4.45 -1.29 -28.17
C GLY A 27 -5.78 -1.73 -28.77
N ALA A 28 -6.31 -0.96 -29.73
CA ALA A 28 -7.60 -1.24 -30.37
C ALA A 28 -7.65 -2.60 -31.09
N ASP A 29 -6.52 -3.10 -31.55
CA ASP A 29 -6.40 -4.35 -32.31
C ASP A 29 -5.79 -5.51 -31.49
N THR A 30 -5.43 -5.29 -30.21
CA THR A 30 -4.75 -6.30 -29.38
C THR A 30 -5.66 -7.51 -29.14
N LEU A 31 -5.16 -8.70 -29.46
CA LEU A 31 -5.90 -9.94 -29.25
C LEU A 31 -6.08 -10.27 -27.78
N PRO A 32 -7.24 -10.80 -27.36
CA PRO A 32 -7.51 -11.17 -25.97
C PRO A 32 -6.50 -12.15 -25.39
N GLU A 33 -6.02 -13.12 -26.18
CA GLU A 33 -5.02 -14.10 -25.75
C GLU A 33 -3.67 -13.46 -25.42
N ILE A 34 -3.31 -12.35 -26.06
CA ILE A 34 -2.10 -11.59 -25.75
C ILE A 34 -2.25 -10.88 -24.40
N LEU A 35 -3.43 -10.30 -24.15
CA LEU A 35 -3.74 -9.65 -22.87
C LEU A 35 -3.65 -10.66 -21.73
N GLU A 36 -4.29 -11.82 -21.87
CA GLU A 36 -4.25 -12.89 -20.87
C GLU A 36 -2.83 -13.43 -20.64
N PHE A 37 -2.07 -13.62 -21.72
CA PHE A 37 -0.68 -14.09 -21.63
C PHE A 37 0.21 -13.11 -20.88
N ILE A 38 0.15 -11.82 -21.23
CA ILE A 38 0.99 -10.79 -20.57
C ILE A 38 0.57 -10.57 -19.13
N ALA A 39 -0.74 -10.58 -18.83
CA ALA A 39 -1.22 -10.50 -17.45
C ALA A 39 -0.72 -11.68 -16.61
N ALA A 40 -0.86 -12.91 -17.11
CA ALA A 40 -0.35 -14.10 -16.42
C ALA A 40 1.17 -14.10 -16.26
N PHE A 41 1.92 -13.61 -17.26
CA PHE A 41 3.36 -13.45 -17.16
C PHE A 41 3.74 -12.41 -16.10
N GLY A 42 3.06 -11.25 -16.08
CA GLY A 42 3.25 -10.20 -15.08
C GLY A 42 3.02 -10.73 -13.65
N GLU A 43 1.91 -11.42 -13.42
CA GLU A 43 1.58 -11.99 -12.11
C GLU A 43 2.56 -13.10 -11.68
N LYS A 44 2.76 -14.12 -12.53
CA LYS A 44 3.47 -15.33 -12.14
C LYS A 44 4.98 -15.21 -12.19
N ASN A 45 5.51 -14.51 -13.19
CA ASN A 45 6.94 -14.44 -13.46
C ASN A 45 7.58 -13.17 -12.90
N LEU A 46 6.85 -12.05 -12.89
CA LEU A 46 7.35 -10.78 -12.41
C LEU A 46 6.83 -10.40 -11.01
N GLY A 47 5.84 -11.12 -10.47
CA GLY A 47 5.24 -10.83 -9.17
C GLY A 47 4.52 -9.47 -9.13
N LYS A 48 3.89 -9.06 -10.23
CA LYS A 48 3.21 -7.78 -10.38
C LYS A 48 1.72 -7.89 -10.11
N GLY A 49 1.15 -6.83 -9.59
CA GLY A 49 -0.29 -6.59 -9.59
C GLY A 49 -0.70 -5.92 -10.90
N ILE A 50 -1.67 -6.51 -11.57
CA ILE A 50 -2.12 -6.04 -12.88
C ILE A 50 -3.23 -5.00 -12.71
N VAL A 51 -3.08 -3.88 -13.41
CA VAL A 51 -4.09 -2.85 -13.56
C VAL A 51 -4.40 -2.68 -15.05
N TRP A 52 -5.67 -2.78 -15.40
CA TRP A 52 -6.15 -2.56 -16.76
C TRP A 52 -6.38 -1.07 -16.99
N ALA A 53 -5.51 -0.46 -17.77
CA ALA A 53 -5.54 0.96 -18.10
C ALA A 53 -6.04 1.17 -19.53
N LYS A 54 -6.73 2.27 -19.77
CA LYS A 54 -7.06 2.71 -21.12
C LYS A 54 -5.89 3.45 -21.76
N ASP A 55 -5.84 3.46 -23.09
CA ASP A 55 -4.84 4.22 -23.85
C ASP A 55 -5.16 5.73 -23.80
N THR A 56 -4.92 6.31 -22.65
CA THR A 56 -5.16 7.72 -22.34
C THR A 56 -3.88 8.37 -21.80
N PRO A 57 -3.73 9.71 -21.86
CA PRO A 57 -2.54 10.39 -21.36
C PRO A 57 -2.26 10.04 -19.90
N ASN A 58 -1.03 9.58 -19.62
CA ASN A 58 -0.54 9.20 -18.29
C ASN A 58 -1.26 7.97 -17.65
N PHE A 59 -2.07 7.25 -18.40
CA PHE A 59 -2.79 6.05 -17.98
C PHE A 59 -3.59 6.24 -16.68
N VAL A 60 -3.42 5.38 -15.66
CA VAL A 60 -4.15 5.47 -14.40
C VAL A 60 -3.29 6.07 -13.29
N GLY A 61 -2.18 5.43 -12.95
CA GLY A 61 -1.41 5.80 -11.77
C GLY A 61 -0.80 7.20 -11.87
N ASN A 62 -0.18 7.54 -12.99
CA ASN A 62 0.37 8.88 -13.18
C ASN A 62 -0.74 9.93 -13.34
N ARG A 63 -1.87 9.60 -13.99
CA ARG A 63 -2.99 10.55 -14.12
C ARG A 63 -3.52 10.99 -12.75
N ILE A 64 -3.76 10.05 -11.84
CA ILE A 64 -4.26 10.33 -10.49
C ILE A 64 -3.14 10.87 -9.58
N GLY A 65 -1.98 10.20 -9.55
CA GLY A 65 -0.91 10.52 -8.61
C GLY A 65 -0.25 11.87 -8.89
N VAL A 66 0.05 12.16 -10.15
CA VAL A 66 0.72 13.42 -10.51
C VAL A 66 -0.24 14.60 -10.44
N GLN A 67 -1.53 14.41 -10.79
CA GLN A 67 -2.54 15.44 -10.55
C GLN A 67 -2.61 15.80 -9.05
N GLY A 68 -2.64 14.79 -8.16
CA GLY A 68 -2.64 15.03 -6.71
C GLY A 68 -1.40 15.79 -6.21
N ILE A 69 -0.23 15.53 -6.79
CA ILE A 69 1.00 16.27 -6.48
C ILE A 69 0.89 17.73 -6.95
N GLY A 70 0.43 17.96 -8.18
CA GLY A 70 0.23 19.29 -8.74
C GLY A 70 -0.79 20.12 -7.93
N ALA A 71 -1.94 19.51 -7.61
CA ALA A 71 -2.97 20.12 -6.76
C ALA A 71 -2.42 20.48 -5.37
N THR A 72 -1.59 19.60 -4.79
CA THR A 72 -0.95 19.86 -3.49
C THR A 72 0.00 21.06 -3.57
N MET A 73 0.85 21.14 -4.61
CA MET A 73 1.79 22.25 -4.78
C MET A 73 1.06 23.60 -4.99
N LYS A 74 0.01 23.61 -5.80
CA LYS A 74 -0.84 24.79 -6.02
C LYS A 74 -1.49 25.20 -4.69
N THR A 75 -2.17 24.29 -4.02
CA THR A 75 -2.88 24.56 -2.76
C THR A 75 -1.93 24.96 -1.63
N MET A 76 -0.72 24.39 -1.59
CA MET A 76 0.34 24.76 -0.64
C MET A 76 0.68 26.25 -0.76
N THR A 77 0.87 26.73 -1.99
CA THR A 77 1.19 28.15 -2.25
C THR A 77 0.03 29.06 -1.88
N GLU A 78 -1.21 28.68 -2.20
CA GLU A 78 -2.43 29.45 -1.89
C GLU A 78 -2.72 29.54 -0.37
N ASN A 79 -2.29 28.56 0.42
CA ASN A 79 -2.57 28.48 1.86
C ASN A 79 -1.33 28.75 2.73
N ASP A 80 -0.27 29.27 2.16
CA ASP A 80 0.99 29.62 2.84
C ASP A 80 1.51 28.46 3.72
N MET A 81 1.56 27.25 3.10
CA MET A 81 2.09 26.06 3.73
C MET A 81 3.54 25.84 3.31
N THR A 82 4.34 25.32 4.22
CA THR A 82 5.73 24.97 3.95
C THR A 82 5.90 23.52 3.50
N ILE A 83 6.99 23.21 2.79
CA ILE A 83 7.34 21.85 2.34
C ILE A 83 7.33 20.82 3.50
N PRO A 84 7.95 21.10 4.68
CA PRO A 84 7.88 20.19 5.81
C PRO A 84 6.48 20.00 6.39
N GLU A 85 5.62 21.03 6.36
CA GLU A 85 4.23 20.91 6.81
C GLU A 85 3.43 19.96 5.93
N ILE A 86 3.56 20.07 4.61
CA ILE A 86 2.92 19.15 3.67
C ILE A 86 3.40 17.70 3.89
N ASP A 87 4.71 17.49 3.98
CA ASP A 87 5.25 16.13 4.19
C ASP A 87 4.91 15.55 5.58
N ALA A 88 4.63 16.39 6.58
CA ALA A 88 4.14 15.93 7.87
C ALA A 88 2.67 15.46 7.83
N ILE A 89 1.85 16.13 7.02
CA ILE A 89 0.43 15.79 6.84
C ILE A 89 0.29 14.50 6.01
N PHE A 90 0.97 14.45 4.85
CA PHE A 90 0.84 13.34 3.89
C PHE A 90 1.76 12.15 4.17
N GLY A 91 1.84 11.78 5.44
CA GLY A 91 2.60 10.64 5.93
C GLY A 91 1.70 9.45 6.36
N PRO A 92 2.24 8.59 7.24
CA PRO A 92 1.56 7.36 7.68
C PRO A 92 0.21 7.56 8.38
N ALA A 93 -0.09 8.75 8.90
CA ALA A 93 -1.41 9.04 9.49
C ALA A 93 -2.54 9.02 8.44
N LEU A 94 -2.22 9.27 7.17
CA LEU A 94 -3.14 9.17 6.04
C LEU A 94 -2.85 7.96 5.14
N GLY A 95 -2.16 6.92 5.64
CA GLY A 95 -1.83 5.74 4.86
C GLY A 95 -0.86 6.02 3.71
N ARG A 96 -0.03 7.03 3.83
CA ARG A 96 0.99 7.39 2.83
C ARG A 96 2.38 6.95 3.28
N PRO A 97 3.32 6.71 2.37
CA PRO A 97 4.69 6.35 2.75
C PRO A 97 5.36 7.47 3.56
N LYS A 98 6.36 7.11 4.38
CA LYS A 98 7.14 8.07 5.20
C LYS A 98 7.89 9.13 4.37
N THR A 99 8.06 8.88 3.09
CA THR A 99 8.64 9.83 2.13
C THR A 99 7.66 10.92 1.72
N ALA A 100 6.38 10.75 2.03
CA ALA A 100 5.31 11.71 1.72
C ALA A 100 5.34 12.19 0.25
N ILE A 101 5.19 13.49 0.00
CA ILE A 101 5.11 14.05 -1.36
C ILE A 101 6.47 14.54 -1.83
N PHE A 102 7.07 15.49 -1.14
CA PHE A 102 8.27 16.18 -1.61
C PHE A 102 9.54 15.32 -1.55
N LYS A 103 9.67 14.48 -0.51
CA LYS A 103 10.80 13.51 -0.48
C LYS A 103 10.63 12.43 -1.53
N THR A 104 9.39 12.04 -1.87
CA THR A 104 9.13 11.10 -2.99
C THR A 104 9.50 11.75 -4.31
N THR A 105 9.14 13.02 -4.51
CA THR A 105 9.53 13.77 -5.71
C THR A 105 11.06 13.90 -5.83
N ASP A 106 11.77 14.12 -4.72
CA ASP A 106 13.24 14.14 -4.70
C ASP A 106 13.86 12.78 -5.06
N LEU A 107 13.18 11.67 -4.77
CA LEU A 107 13.62 10.32 -5.14
C LEU A 107 13.40 10.03 -6.63
N VAL A 108 12.24 10.38 -7.17
CA VAL A 108 11.85 10.16 -8.56
C VAL A 108 12.58 11.13 -9.50
N GLY A 109 12.70 12.38 -9.09
CA GLY A 109 13.25 13.49 -9.83
C GLY A 109 12.21 14.49 -10.28
N LEU A 110 12.47 15.75 -9.96
CA LEU A 110 11.58 16.87 -10.25
C LEU A 110 11.35 17.05 -11.76
N ASP A 111 12.35 16.83 -12.59
CA ASP A 111 12.24 16.87 -14.05
C ASP A 111 11.23 15.86 -14.60
N THR A 112 11.22 14.65 -14.08
CA THR A 112 10.22 13.62 -14.46
C THR A 112 8.81 14.11 -14.11
N MET A 113 8.62 14.64 -12.91
CA MET A 113 7.32 15.18 -12.48
C MET A 113 6.87 16.36 -13.37
N ILE A 114 7.77 17.31 -13.64
CA ILE A 114 7.49 18.44 -14.53
C ILE A 114 7.03 17.95 -15.91
N HIS A 115 7.72 16.96 -16.46
CA HIS A 115 7.39 16.40 -17.77
C HIS A 115 6.00 15.76 -17.79
N VAL A 116 5.66 14.97 -16.77
CA VAL A 116 4.36 14.31 -16.68
C VAL A 116 3.23 15.32 -16.48
N LEU A 117 3.41 16.34 -15.60
CA LEU A 117 2.43 17.42 -15.43
C LEU A 117 2.20 18.20 -16.72
N LYS A 118 3.28 18.53 -17.43
CA LYS A 118 3.17 19.22 -18.71
C LYS A 118 2.43 18.38 -19.75
N ASN A 119 2.73 17.09 -19.86
CA ASN A 119 1.99 16.18 -20.73
C ASN A 119 0.50 16.15 -20.41
N SER A 120 0.12 16.07 -19.11
CA SER A 120 -1.28 16.13 -18.70
C SER A 120 -1.93 17.45 -19.13
N TYR A 121 -1.26 18.57 -18.89
CA TYR A 121 -1.76 19.89 -19.29
C TYR A 121 -1.99 20.00 -20.81
N ASP A 122 -1.03 19.54 -21.60
CA ASP A 122 -1.07 19.66 -23.06
C ASP A 122 -2.07 18.70 -23.70
N LEU A 123 -2.17 17.47 -23.18
CA LEU A 123 -2.94 16.37 -23.81
C LEU A 123 -4.35 16.20 -23.24
N CYS A 124 -4.68 16.84 -22.13
CA CYS A 124 -6.01 16.79 -21.48
C CYS A 124 -6.64 18.19 -21.41
N PRO A 125 -7.01 18.81 -22.55
CA PRO A 125 -7.53 20.19 -22.56
C PRO A 125 -8.89 20.31 -21.85
N ASP A 126 -9.69 19.25 -21.82
CA ASP A 126 -11.03 19.21 -21.25
C ASP A 126 -11.05 18.70 -19.80
N ASP A 127 -9.88 18.53 -19.18
CA ASP A 127 -9.77 18.11 -17.77
C ASP A 127 -10.26 19.25 -16.86
N GLU A 128 -11.27 19.00 -16.02
CA GLU A 128 -11.84 19.99 -15.09
C GLU A 128 -10.83 20.47 -14.05
N GLN A 129 -9.77 19.70 -13.84
CA GLN A 129 -8.67 20.01 -12.91
C GLN A 129 -7.38 20.44 -13.64
N ARG A 130 -7.48 20.78 -14.93
CA ARG A 130 -6.32 21.10 -15.78
C ARG A 130 -5.36 22.10 -15.15
N ASP A 131 -5.90 23.11 -14.45
CA ASP A 131 -5.10 24.16 -13.81
C ASP A 131 -4.20 23.64 -12.68
N THR A 132 -4.47 22.45 -12.13
CA THR A 132 -3.59 21.84 -11.13
C THR A 132 -2.28 21.32 -11.72
N HIS A 133 -2.21 21.20 -13.06
CA HIS A 133 -1.00 20.80 -13.78
C HIS A 133 -0.08 22.01 -14.07
N ILE A 134 -0.51 23.24 -13.81
CA ILE A 134 0.32 24.44 -13.92
C ILE A 134 1.25 24.51 -12.71
N LEU A 135 2.54 24.47 -12.99
CA LEU A 135 3.56 24.48 -11.94
C LEU A 135 3.72 25.86 -11.31
N PRO A 136 3.81 25.95 -9.98
CA PRO A 136 4.22 27.17 -9.31
C PRO A 136 5.61 27.65 -9.76
N ASP A 137 5.84 28.97 -9.80
CA ASP A 137 7.08 29.56 -10.26
C ASP A 137 8.34 29.02 -9.59
N PHE A 138 8.28 28.70 -8.31
CA PHE A 138 9.45 28.19 -7.58
C PHE A 138 9.90 26.83 -8.11
N ILE A 139 9.00 26.01 -8.66
CA ILE A 139 9.34 24.73 -9.30
C ILE A 139 10.17 24.98 -10.58
N ASN A 140 9.77 25.94 -11.40
CA ASN A 140 10.54 26.31 -12.58
C ASN A 140 11.95 26.82 -12.19
N LYS A 141 12.04 27.66 -11.16
CA LYS A 141 13.31 28.16 -10.60
C LYS A 141 14.18 27.01 -10.04
N MET A 142 13.59 25.99 -9.43
CA MET A 142 14.32 24.78 -9.00
C MET A 142 14.94 24.07 -10.20
N ALA A 143 14.16 23.87 -11.27
CA ALA A 143 14.64 23.22 -12.49
C ALA A 143 15.78 24.03 -13.15
N GLU A 144 15.66 25.34 -13.26
CA GLU A 144 16.70 26.25 -13.79
C GLU A 144 17.99 26.18 -12.97
N LYS A 145 17.88 26.04 -11.64
CA LYS A 145 19.04 25.87 -10.73
C LYS A 145 19.54 24.42 -10.65
N ASN A 146 19.03 23.52 -11.46
CA ASN A 146 19.37 22.08 -11.43
C ASN A 146 19.13 21.40 -10.05
N LEU A 147 18.11 21.87 -9.32
CA LEU A 147 17.67 21.29 -8.04
C LEU A 147 16.62 20.19 -8.31
N LEU A 148 17.05 19.08 -8.90
CA LEU A 148 16.16 18.04 -9.43
C LEU A 148 15.94 16.87 -8.47
N GLY A 149 16.40 16.98 -7.25
CA GLY A 149 16.27 15.95 -6.21
C GLY A 149 17.60 15.23 -5.92
N ASN A 150 17.50 14.00 -5.42
CA ASN A 150 18.66 13.24 -4.94
C ASN A 150 19.75 13.03 -6.03
N LYS A 151 19.34 12.89 -7.28
CA LYS A 151 20.25 12.66 -8.40
C LYS A 151 21.18 13.84 -8.70
N THR A 152 20.80 15.05 -8.28
CA THR A 152 21.62 16.26 -8.42
C THR A 152 22.19 16.75 -7.08
N GLY A 153 22.00 15.97 -5.99
CA GLY A 153 22.49 16.28 -4.66
C GLY A 153 21.63 17.26 -3.86
N GLY A 154 20.52 17.73 -4.42
CA GLY A 154 19.53 18.59 -3.76
C GLY A 154 18.27 18.77 -4.58
N GLY A 155 17.16 18.96 -3.91
CA GLY A 155 15.83 19.21 -4.46
C GLY A 155 15.03 20.00 -3.44
N PHE A 156 13.85 19.51 -3.04
CA PHE A 156 13.10 20.08 -1.92
C PHE A 156 13.86 19.93 -0.60
N TYR A 157 14.62 18.86 -0.49
CA TYR A 157 15.51 18.62 0.63
C TYR A 157 16.94 18.42 0.16
N LYS A 158 17.89 18.76 1.04
CA LYS A 158 19.31 18.54 0.86
C LYS A 158 19.90 17.96 2.13
N THR A 159 20.79 16.98 1.97
CA THR A 159 21.56 16.45 3.10
C THR A 159 22.97 16.99 3.03
N GLU A 160 23.43 17.66 4.07
CA GLU A 160 24.79 18.16 4.24
C GLU A 160 25.50 17.39 5.34
N LEU A 161 26.82 17.34 5.26
CA LEU A 161 27.66 16.78 6.31
C LEU A 161 28.28 17.93 7.11
N THR A 162 28.20 17.85 8.44
CA THR A 162 28.95 18.75 9.29
C THR A 162 30.44 18.42 9.26
N PRO A 163 31.31 19.30 9.80
CA PRO A 163 32.75 18.99 9.96
C PRO A 163 32.99 17.70 10.76
N GLU A 164 32.05 17.34 11.68
CA GLU A 164 32.10 16.11 12.49
C GLU A 164 31.44 14.91 11.78
N TRP A 165 31.20 14.98 10.46
CA TRP A 165 30.57 13.94 9.64
C TRP A 165 29.13 13.57 10.05
N LYS A 166 28.41 14.46 10.75
CA LYS A 166 26.99 14.27 11.04
C LYS A 166 26.16 14.75 9.88
N LYS A 167 25.14 13.97 9.53
CA LYS A 167 24.18 14.32 8.49
C LYS A 167 23.17 15.32 9.03
N ILE A 168 23.11 16.50 8.42
CA ILE A 168 22.07 17.51 8.65
C ILE A 168 21.18 17.56 7.43
N ARG A 169 19.86 17.53 7.62
CA ARG A 169 18.90 17.71 6.53
C ARG A 169 18.41 19.13 6.54
N LYS A 170 18.49 19.76 5.39
CA LYS A 170 17.97 21.10 5.12
C LYS A 170 16.76 21.01 4.19
N VAL A 171 15.92 22.02 4.19
CA VAL A 171 14.75 22.17 3.34
C VAL A 171 14.86 23.46 2.53
N LEU A 172 14.41 23.40 1.27
CA LEU A 172 14.36 24.58 0.41
C LEU A 172 13.22 25.50 0.86
N ASN A 173 13.52 26.78 1.00
CA ASN A 173 12.51 27.82 1.15
C ASN A 173 12.07 28.27 -0.26
N PRO A 174 10.79 28.05 -0.67
CA PRO A 174 10.33 28.39 -2.02
C PRO A 174 10.39 29.87 -2.35
N SER A 175 10.31 30.75 -1.35
CA SER A 175 10.30 32.19 -1.56
C SER A 175 11.70 32.77 -1.78
N THR A 176 12.69 32.29 -1.03
CA THR A 176 14.09 32.76 -1.11
C THR A 176 14.95 31.92 -2.04
N MET A 177 14.53 30.69 -2.34
CA MET A 177 15.31 29.68 -3.07
C MET A 177 16.65 29.33 -2.37
N GLU A 178 16.68 29.45 -1.04
CA GLU A 178 17.80 29.10 -0.18
C GLU A 178 17.45 27.90 0.72
N TYR A 179 18.47 27.16 1.14
CA TYR A 179 18.28 26.02 2.04
C TYR A 179 18.37 26.45 3.49
N GLU A 180 17.33 26.15 4.27
CA GLU A 180 17.20 26.45 5.68
C GLU A 180 17.27 25.16 6.52
N ASP A 181 17.50 25.30 7.81
CA ASP A 181 17.47 24.16 8.73
C ASP A 181 16.06 23.60 8.83
N LEU A 182 15.97 22.26 8.75
CA LEU A 182 14.68 21.56 8.80
C LEU A 182 14.07 21.66 10.21
N VAL A 183 13.02 22.47 10.34
CA VAL A 183 12.14 22.48 11.50
C VAL A 183 11.02 21.45 11.27
N ARG A 184 10.83 20.51 12.19
CA ARG A 184 9.76 19.53 12.11
C ARG A 184 8.46 20.15 12.60
N PRO A 185 7.45 20.29 11.74
CA PRO A 185 6.16 20.81 12.16
C PRO A 185 5.41 19.77 13.01
N SER A 186 4.52 20.25 13.86
CA SER A 186 3.59 19.45 14.64
C SER A 186 2.17 19.96 14.39
N PHE A 187 1.24 19.02 14.16
CA PHE A 187 -0.17 19.30 14.01
C PHE A 187 -0.97 18.45 15.01
N PRO A 188 -1.87 19.05 15.80
CA PRO A 188 -2.71 18.31 16.74
C PRO A 188 -3.42 17.12 16.10
N CYS A 189 -4.01 17.30 14.90
CA CYS A 189 -4.71 16.24 14.17
C CYS A 189 -3.79 15.03 13.87
N ILE A 190 -2.52 15.26 13.52
CA ILE A 190 -1.54 14.21 13.25
C ILE A 190 -1.09 13.52 14.54
N ASP A 191 -0.88 14.28 15.62
CA ASP A 191 -0.44 13.74 16.89
C ASP A 191 -1.55 12.91 17.57
N ASP A 192 -2.81 13.31 17.41
CA ASP A 192 -3.96 12.53 17.86
C ASP A 192 -4.20 11.28 17.00
N ALA A 193 -4.01 11.36 15.69
CA ALA A 193 -4.09 10.22 14.80
C ALA A 193 -3.05 9.12 15.13
N LYS A 194 -1.84 9.48 15.59
CA LYS A 194 -0.81 8.51 16.04
C LYS A 194 -1.28 7.63 17.21
N LYS A 195 -2.27 8.10 17.99
CA LYS A 195 -2.83 7.37 19.14
C LYS A 195 -3.93 6.38 18.74
N LYS A 196 -4.40 6.43 17.48
CA LYS A 196 -5.45 5.57 16.95
C LYS A 196 -4.89 4.22 16.51
N SER A 197 -5.69 3.17 16.63
CA SER A 197 -5.28 1.79 16.37
C SER A 197 -5.33 1.44 14.89
N THR A 198 -6.40 1.85 14.19
CA THR A 198 -6.63 1.50 12.79
C THR A 198 -6.38 2.68 11.85
N LEU A 199 -6.03 2.39 10.59
CA LEU A 199 -5.84 3.43 9.58
C LEU A 199 -7.15 4.22 9.34
N LYS A 200 -8.30 3.55 9.34
CA LYS A 200 -9.62 4.19 9.24
C LYS A 200 -9.81 5.26 10.33
N GLU A 201 -9.53 4.91 11.59
CA GLU A 201 -9.62 5.86 12.71
C GLU A 201 -8.62 7.02 12.57
N LYS A 202 -7.41 6.75 12.08
CA LYS A 202 -6.39 7.79 11.82
C LYS A 202 -6.86 8.78 10.75
N ILE A 203 -7.34 8.28 9.62
CA ILE A 203 -7.86 9.10 8.52
C ILE A 203 -9.03 9.97 9.01
N SER A 204 -10.02 9.37 9.65
CA SER A 204 -11.16 10.09 10.22
C SER A 204 -10.71 11.16 11.23
N CYS A 205 -9.73 10.85 12.10
CA CYS A 205 -9.19 11.80 13.06
C CYS A 205 -8.52 13.00 12.38
N VAL A 206 -7.71 12.77 11.34
CA VAL A 206 -7.02 13.85 10.62
C VAL A 206 -8.04 14.72 9.85
N LEU A 207 -8.93 14.10 9.09
CA LEU A 207 -9.84 14.83 8.21
C LEU A 207 -10.95 15.59 8.97
N ASN A 208 -11.27 15.20 10.20
CA ASN A 208 -12.22 15.90 11.08
C ASN A 208 -11.56 16.88 12.07
N GLY A 209 -10.24 17.04 12.01
CA GLY A 209 -9.55 18.02 12.86
C GLY A 209 -9.84 19.46 12.45
N ASP A 210 -9.55 20.41 13.37
CA ASP A 210 -9.82 21.85 13.17
C ASP A 210 -8.58 22.68 12.87
N ASP A 211 -7.37 22.07 13.01
CA ASP A 211 -6.12 22.78 12.79
C ASP A 211 -5.82 23.00 11.29
N LYS A 212 -4.79 23.82 11.01
CA LYS A 212 -4.36 24.16 9.64
C LYS A 212 -4.03 22.89 8.82
N GLY A 213 -3.42 21.88 9.45
CA GLY A 213 -3.05 20.62 8.81
C GLY A 213 -4.28 19.81 8.42
N ALA A 214 -5.25 19.69 9.32
CA ALA A 214 -6.52 19.01 9.07
C ALA A 214 -7.32 19.65 7.92
N LYS A 215 -7.44 20.97 7.92
CA LYS A 215 -8.12 21.72 6.85
C LYS A 215 -7.46 21.51 5.50
N PHE A 216 -6.13 21.51 5.47
CA PHE A 216 -5.38 21.21 4.26
C PHE A 216 -5.57 19.76 3.81
N ALA A 217 -5.49 18.81 4.73
CA ALA A 217 -5.70 17.38 4.46
C ALA A 217 -7.10 17.12 3.89
N TRP A 218 -8.14 17.74 4.44
CA TRP A 218 -9.50 17.65 3.94
C TRP A 218 -9.62 18.20 2.51
N LYS A 219 -9.10 19.39 2.24
CA LYS A 219 -9.13 20.00 0.89
C LYS A 219 -8.50 19.08 -0.15
N MET A 220 -7.38 18.42 0.20
CA MET A 220 -6.71 17.48 -0.70
C MET A 220 -7.43 16.13 -0.81
N ALA A 221 -8.08 15.66 0.26
CA ALA A 221 -8.92 14.48 0.21
C ALA A 221 -10.10 14.69 -0.74
N VAL A 222 -10.81 15.82 -0.64
CA VAL A 222 -11.89 16.22 -1.56
C VAL A 222 -11.39 16.24 -3.00
N ASN A 223 -10.26 16.90 -3.27
CA ASN A 223 -9.67 16.90 -4.61
C ASN A 223 -9.43 15.47 -5.12
N SER A 224 -8.85 14.61 -4.31
CA SER A 224 -8.56 13.21 -4.69
C SER A 224 -9.83 12.40 -4.95
N PHE A 225 -10.85 12.54 -4.10
CA PHE A 225 -12.12 11.82 -4.22
C PHE A 225 -12.86 12.20 -5.50
N LEU A 226 -13.04 13.49 -5.72
CA LEU A 226 -13.78 14.00 -6.88
C LEU A 226 -13.05 13.68 -8.18
N TYR A 227 -11.73 13.90 -8.22
CA TYR A 227 -10.93 13.62 -9.41
C TYR A 227 -10.95 12.14 -9.76
N ALA A 228 -10.74 11.24 -8.79
CA ALA A 228 -10.79 9.80 -9.01
C ALA A 228 -12.16 9.34 -9.57
N ALA A 229 -13.26 9.83 -9.00
CA ALA A 229 -14.61 9.48 -9.45
C ALA A 229 -14.93 10.01 -10.86
N ASN A 230 -14.46 11.21 -11.21
CA ASN A 230 -14.61 11.78 -12.54
C ASN A 230 -13.79 11.07 -13.61
N ARG A 231 -12.71 10.36 -13.24
CA ARG A 231 -11.87 9.62 -14.20
C ARG A 231 -12.46 8.28 -14.63
N ILE A 232 -13.55 7.83 -14.04
CA ILE A 232 -14.27 6.64 -14.50
C ILE A 232 -15.45 7.07 -15.40
N PRO A 233 -15.55 6.55 -16.63
CA PRO A 233 -14.77 5.48 -17.24
C PRO A 233 -13.61 5.95 -18.16
N GLU A 234 -13.11 7.16 -18.02
CA GLU A 234 -12.11 7.76 -18.92
C GLU A 234 -10.80 6.96 -18.95
N ILE A 235 -10.18 6.72 -17.79
CA ILE A 235 -8.84 6.10 -17.68
C ILE A 235 -8.88 4.62 -17.30
N ALA A 236 -9.95 4.19 -16.64
CA ALA A 236 -10.19 2.83 -16.20
C ALA A 236 -11.70 2.55 -16.14
N ASP A 237 -12.11 1.30 -16.19
CA ASP A 237 -13.52 0.93 -16.16
C ASP A 237 -14.08 0.85 -14.74
N THR A 238 -13.25 0.56 -13.75
CA THR A 238 -13.69 0.39 -12.35
C THR A 238 -12.82 1.14 -11.34
N ILE A 239 -13.34 1.25 -10.12
CA ILE A 239 -12.66 1.88 -8.99
C ILE A 239 -11.41 1.10 -8.54
N ILE A 240 -11.39 -0.22 -8.82
CA ILE A 240 -10.31 -1.12 -8.38
C ILE A 240 -8.99 -0.73 -9.03
N GLU A 241 -9.00 -0.44 -10.33
CA GLU A 241 -7.81 -0.05 -11.09
C GLU A 241 -7.19 1.23 -10.51
N ILE A 242 -8.03 2.20 -10.16
CA ILE A 242 -7.57 3.46 -9.57
C ILE A 242 -6.96 3.23 -8.18
N ASP A 243 -7.67 2.52 -7.29
CA ASP A 243 -7.18 2.25 -5.95
C ASP A 243 -5.90 1.41 -5.97
N ASN A 244 -5.86 0.35 -6.78
CA ASN A 244 -4.68 -0.49 -6.91
C ASN A 244 -3.48 0.26 -7.53
N SER A 245 -3.72 1.15 -8.50
CA SER A 245 -2.66 1.99 -9.06
C SER A 245 -2.00 2.86 -7.97
N MET A 246 -2.79 3.42 -7.06
CA MET A 246 -2.25 4.23 -5.98
C MET A 246 -1.57 3.38 -4.91
N LYS A 247 -2.13 2.21 -4.56
CA LYS A 247 -1.51 1.28 -3.60
C LYS A 247 -0.20 0.70 -4.13
N TRP A 248 -0.19 0.22 -5.35
CA TRP A 248 0.96 -0.51 -5.91
C TRP A 248 1.98 0.37 -6.62
N GLY A 249 1.57 1.55 -7.13
CA GLY A 249 2.44 2.49 -7.82
C GLY A 249 2.99 3.61 -6.94
N TYR A 250 2.27 3.96 -5.86
CA TYR A 250 2.67 5.03 -4.93
C TYR A 250 2.85 4.56 -3.48
N ASN A 251 2.73 3.25 -3.23
CA ASN A 251 2.83 2.65 -1.89
C ASN A 251 1.84 3.25 -0.87
N PHE A 252 0.62 3.57 -1.30
CA PHE A 252 -0.44 3.94 -0.38
C PHE A 252 -1.03 2.69 0.28
N GLU A 253 -1.42 2.80 1.53
CA GLU A 253 -2.14 1.73 2.23
C GLU A 253 -3.60 1.63 1.77
N MET A 254 -4.20 2.75 1.36
CA MET A 254 -5.55 2.85 0.80
C MET A 254 -5.55 3.74 -0.44
N GLY A 255 -6.30 3.35 -1.46
CA GLY A 255 -6.56 4.18 -2.62
C GLY A 255 -7.62 5.27 -2.34
N PRO A 256 -7.96 6.11 -3.33
CA PRO A 256 -8.94 7.18 -3.15
C PRO A 256 -10.31 6.71 -2.67
N PHE A 257 -10.87 5.66 -3.27
CA PHE A 257 -12.20 5.15 -2.92
C PHE A 257 -12.19 4.41 -1.58
N GLU A 258 -11.13 3.65 -1.28
CA GLU A 258 -10.95 3.03 0.03
C GLU A 258 -10.80 4.09 1.13
N THR A 259 -10.10 5.21 0.85
CA THR A 259 -9.95 6.35 1.77
C THR A 259 -11.29 7.06 1.99
N TRP A 260 -12.10 7.20 0.93
CA TRP A 260 -13.44 7.79 1.01
C TRP A 260 -14.37 6.92 1.86
N ASP A 261 -14.36 5.60 1.67
CA ASP A 261 -15.07 4.64 2.53
C ASP A 261 -14.61 4.69 3.99
N ALA A 262 -13.30 4.87 4.21
CA ALA A 262 -12.75 4.97 5.56
C ALA A 262 -13.24 6.21 6.32
N TYR A 263 -13.45 7.33 5.61
CA TYR A 263 -14.07 8.53 6.18
C TYR A 263 -15.58 8.36 6.38
N GLY A 264 -16.26 7.78 5.38
CA GLY A 264 -17.70 7.67 5.26
C GLY A 264 -18.18 8.42 4.00
N VAL A 265 -18.71 7.68 3.02
CA VAL A 265 -19.05 8.29 1.71
C VAL A 265 -20.17 9.31 1.84
N LYS A 266 -21.22 9.00 2.61
CA LYS A 266 -22.38 9.88 2.78
C LYS A 266 -21.98 11.17 3.50
N GLU A 267 -21.30 11.03 4.62
CA GLU A 267 -20.82 12.14 5.44
C GLU A 267 -19.84 13.04 4.66
N ALA A 268 -18.98 12.41 3.84
CA ALA A 268 -18.07 13.14 2.98
C ALA A 268 -18.84 13.95 1.91
N VAL A 269 -19.85 13.34 1.27
CA VAL A 269 -20.65 14.00 0.23
C VAL A 269 -21.40 15.19 0.80
N GLU A 270 -22.06 15.06 1.96
CA GLU A 270 -22.74 16.15 2.65
C GLU A 270 -21.77 17.32 2.91
N ARG A 271 -20.59 17.02 3.45
CA ARG A 271 -19.58 18.07 3.74
C ARG A 271 -18.98 18.68 2.46
N ILE A 272 -18.76 17.89 1.40
CA ILE A 272 -18.26 18.37 0.11
C ILE A 272 -19.25 19.37 -0.51
N GLU A 273 -20.56 19.07 -0.45
CA GLU A 273 -21.61 19.97 -0.95
C GLU A 273 -21.75 21.24 -0.07
N GLU A 274 -21.60 21.13 1.26
CA GLU A 274 -21.53 22.27 2.17
C GLU A 274 -20.31 23.17 1.88
N ASP A 275 -19.18 22.58 1.52
CA ASP A 275 -17.97 23.31 1.10
C ASP A 275 -18.10 23.93 -0.32
N GLY A 276 -19.21 23.69 -1.03
CA GLY A 276 -19.53 24.30 -2.33
C GLY A 276 -18.93 23.57 -3.52
N PHE A 277 -18.56 22.30 -3.39
CA PHE A 277 -18.05 21.48 -4.50
C PHE A 277 -19.15 20.59 -5.07
N ASP A 278 -19.09 20.37 -6.40
CA ASP A 278 -19.98 19.45 -7.09
C ASP A 278 -19.49 18.01 -6.96
N VAL A 279 -20.38 17.15 -6.46
CA VAL A 279 -20.12 15.71 -6.36
C VAL A 279 -20.43 15.04 -7.70
N PRO A 280 -19.57 14.14 -8.22
CA PRO A 280 -19.78 13.43 -9.47
C PRO A 280 -21.10 12.65 -9.53
N ALA A 281 -21.74 12.66 -10.70
CA ALA A 281 -23.08 12.06 -10.90
C ALA A 281 -23.10 10.57 -10.53
N ASN A 282 -22.07 9.82 -10.88
CA ASN A 282 -21.93 8.39 -10.57
C ASN A 282 -21.97 8.12 -9.05
N VAL A 283 -21.40 8.99 -8.23
CA VAL A 283 -21.44 8.87 -6.76
C VAL A 283 -22.83 9.25 -6.23
N LYS A 284 -23.44 10.32 -6.75
CA LYS A 284 -24.83 10.70 -6.40
C LYS A 284 -25.82 9.59 -6.74
N GLU A 285 -25.69 8.96 -7.89
CA GLU A 285 -26.52 7.82 -8.30
C GLU A 285 -26.34 6.59 -7.39
N MET A 286 -25.10 6.30 -6.96
CA MET A 286 -24.81 5.24 -6.00
C MET A 286 -25.56 5.47 -4.69
N LEU A 287 -25.46 6.68 -4.13
CA LEU A 287 -26.13 7.06 -2.88
C LEU A 287 -27.66 7.06 -3.04
N ALA A 288 -28.20 7.55 -4.17
CA ALA A 288 -29.64 7.54 -4.46
C ALA A 288 -30.24 6.14 -4.52
N LYS A 289 -29.44 5.12 -4.89
CA LYS A 289 -29.81 3.69 -4.85
C LYS A 289 -29.67 3.07 -3.45
N GLY A 290 -29.33 3.86 -2.42
CA GLY A 290 -29.15 3.40 -1.04
C GLY A 290 -27.80 2.74 -0.74
N ASN A 291 -26.83 2.83 -1.66
CA ASN A 291 -25.49 2.29 -1.45
C ASN A 291 -24.58 3.38 -0.87
N THR A 292 -24.02 3.12 0.31
CA THR A 292 -23.26 4.12 1.11
C THR A 292 -21.77 3.82 1.20
N SER A 293 -21.27 2.85 0.44
CA SER A 293 -19.84 2.49 0.39
C SER A 293 -19.45 2.02 -1.00
N PHE A 294 -18.19 2.24 -1.37
CA PHE A 294 -17.62 1.74 -2.63
C PHE A 294 -17.24 0.27 -2.52
N TYR A 295 -16.80 -0.15 -1.35
CA TYR A 295 -16.45 -1.54 -1.07
C TYR A 295 -17.31 -2.10 0.06
N LYS A 296 -17.56 -3.41 0.00
CA LYS A 296 -18.17 -4.16 1.10
C LYS A 296 -17.57 -5.54 1.21
N LEU A 297 -17.56 -6.08 2.42
CA LEU A 297 -17.14 -7.44 2.70
C LEU A 297 -18.37 -8.24 3.13
N GLU A 298 -18.70 -9.28 2.36
CA GLU A 298 -19.81 -10.19 2.67
C GLU A 298 -19.31 -11.64 2.64
N ASN A 299 -19.45 -12.34 3.71
CA ASN A 299 -19.00 -13.74 3.86
C ASN A 299 -17.52 -13.95 3.43
N GLY A 300 -16.64 -13.02 3.83
CA GLY A 300 -15.23 -13.05 3.45
C GLY A 300 -14.90 -12.73 2.00
N ILE A 301 -15.91 -12.42 1.19
CA ILE A 301 -15.75 -12.01 -0.22
C ILE A 301 -15.84 -10.49 -0.30
N GLN A 302 -14.83 -9.87 -0.88
CA GLN A 302 -14.83 -8.44 -1.12
C GLN A 302 -15.60 -8.12 -2.42
N TYR A 303 -16.46 -7.12 -2.34
CA TYR A 303 -17.21 -6.56 -3.47
C TYR A 303 -16.86 -5.10 -3.64
N PHE A 304 -16.96 -4.61 -4.87
CA PHE A 304 -16.83 -3.20 -5.22
C PHE A 304 -18.07 -2.71 -5.95
N TYR A 305 -18.39 -1.43 -5.80
CA TYR A 305 -19.50 -0.84 -6.54
C TYR A 305 -19.04 -0.52 -7.96
N ASP A 306 -19.67 -1.16 -8.93
CA ASP A 306 -19.41 -0.94 -10.35
C ASP A 306 -20.37 0.14 -10.88
N PHE A 307 -19.83 1.30 -11.20
CA PHE A 307 -20.63 2.42 -11.69
C PHE A 307 -21.37 2.11 -13.00
N ALA A 308 -20.79 1.30 -13.88
CA ALA A 308 -21.40 0.95 -15.17
C ALA A 308 -22.69 0.13 -15.00
N SER A 309 -22.71 -0.85 -14.10
CA SER A 309 -23.91 -1.67 -13.83
C SER A 309 -24.79 -1.09 -12.72
N GLY A 310 -24.28 -0.14 -11.94
CA GLY A 310 -24.96 0.42 -10.78
C GLY A 310 -25.24 -0.59 -9.67
N SER A 311 -24.35 -1.58 -9.51
CA SER A 311 -24.47 -2.68 -8.54
C SER A 311 -23.11 -3.16 -8.07
N TYR A 312 -23.11 -3.93 -6.95
CA TYR A 312 -21.88 -4.54 -6.45
C TYR A 312 -21.47 -5.76 -7.28
N LYS A 313 -20.19 -5.81 -7.61
CA LYS A 313 -19.51 -6.95 -8.25
C LYS A 313 -18.42 -7.49 -7.33
N LYS A 314 -18.12 -8.78 -7.43
CA LYS A 314 -16.99 -9.37 -6.72
C LYS A 314 -15.68 -8.76 -7.21
N VAL A 315 -14.80 -8.40 -6.26
CA VAL A 315 -13.42 -8.03 -6.60
C VAL A 315 -12.77 -9.24 -7.27
N PRO A 316 -12.18 -9.08 -8.47
CA PRO A 316 -11.46 -10.16 -9.12
C PRO A 316 -10.29 -10.61 -8.25
N VAL A 317 -10.22 -11.90 -7.98
CA VAL A 317 -9.08 -12.51 -7.28
C VAL A 317 -8.37 -13.41 -8.26
N SER A 318 -7.06 -13.29 -8.36
CA SER A 318 -6.26 -14.21 -9.18
C SER A 318 -6.46 -15.64 -8.70
N LYS A 319 -6.67 -16.57 -9.63
CA LYS A 319 -6.80 -18.01 -9.32
C LYS A 319 -5.55 -18.60 -8.65
N ASN A 320 -4.43 -17.89 -8.73
CA ASN A 320 -3.16 -18.28 -8.15
C ASN A 320 -2.90 -17.62 -6.78
N MET A 321 -3.85 -16.84 -6.26
CA MET A 321 -3.73 -16.14 -4.98
C MET A 321 -4.67 -16.77 -3.95
N VAL A 322 -4.13 -17.09 -2.79
CA VAL A 322 -4.89 -17.51 -1.61
C VAL A 322 -4.91 -16.34 -0.63
N SER A 323 -6.09 -15.89 -0.22
CA SER A 323 -6.24 -14.91 0.84
C SER A 323 -6.60 -15.61 2.15
N ILE A 324 -5.70 -15.52 3.13
CA ILE A 324 -5.92 -16.03 4.48
C ILE A 324 -7.06 -15.25 5.14
N ALA A 325 -7.12 -13.94 4.96
CA ALA A 325 -8.19 -13.09 5.49
C ALA A 325 -9.57 -13.50 4.95
N ALA A 326 -9.68 -13.79 3.64
CA ALA A 326 -10.92 -14.29 3.06
C ALA A 326 -11.30 -15.67 3.60
N ALA A 327 -10.35 -16.58 3.77
CA ALA A 327 -10.59 -17.89 4.37
C ALA A 327 -11.10 -17.76 5.82
N LYS A 328 -10.47 -16.92 6.64
CA LYS A 328 -10.93 -16.60 8.00
C LYS A 328 -12.34 -16.02 8.02
N GLY A 329 -12.63 -15.06 7.14
CA GLY A 329 -13.97 -14.47 7.00
C GLY A 329 -15.06 -15.48 6.60
N ASN A 330 -14.68 -16.59 5.95
CA ASN A 330 -15.54 -17.73 5.63
C ASN A 330 -15.57 -18.83 6.70
N ASN A 331 -15.15 -18.52 7.93
CA ASN A 331 -15.10 -19.46 9.06
C ASN A 331 -14.22 -20.70 8.81
N LYS A 332 -13.11 -20.55 8.07
CA LYS A 332 -12.15 -21.59 7.75
C LYS A 332 -11.02 -21.69 8.78
N THR A 333 -11.07 -20.94 9.87
CA THR A 333 -10.12 -21.03 10.98
C THR A 333 -10.39 -22.31 11.77
N VAL A 334 -9.37 -23.14 11.91
CA VAL A 334 -9.46 -24.45 12.59
C VAL A 334 -8.93 -24.38 14.02
N LEU A 335 -7.77 -23.73 14.19
CA LEU A 335 -7.12 -23.49 15.47
C LEU A 335 -6.73 -22.00 15.51
N GLU A 336 -6.83 -21.38 16.68
CA GLU A 336 -6.43 -20.00 16.87
C GLU A 336 -6.10 -19.69 18.32
N ASN A 337 -5.05 -18.89 18.53
CA ASN A 337 -4.80 -18.16 19.76
C ASN A 337 -4.41 -16.70 19.44
N LYS A 338 -3.84 -15.97 20.39
CA LYS A 338 -3.48 -14.54 20.21
C LYS A 338 -2.34 -14.32 19.19
N SER A 339 -1.55 -15.34 18.89
CA SER A 339 -0.29 -15.19 18.17
C SER A 339 -0.20 -16.02 16.88
N ALA A 340 -1.05 -17.02 16.71
CA ALA A 340 -1.08 -17.87 15.53
C ALA A 340 -2.46 -18.46 15.26
N SER A 341 -2.69 -18.86 14.01
CA SER A 341 -3.90 -19.60 13.60
C SER A 341 -3.58 -20.64 12.54
N LEU A 342 -4.37 -21.73 12.52
CA LEU A 342 -4.42 -22.71 11.46
C LEU A 342 -5.67 -22.49 10.63
N VAL A 343 -5.51 -22.24 9.34
CA VAL A 343 -6.60 -21.88 8.44
C VAL A 343 -6.67 -22.89 7.29
N ASP A 344 -7.86 -23.42 7.01
CA ASP A 344 -8.13 -24.23 5.81
C ASP A 344 -8.10 -23.33 4.57
N ILE A 345 -7.14 -23.54 3.69
CA ILE A 345 -6.96 -22.78 2.46
C ILE A 345 -7.46 -23.50 1.19
N GLY A 346 -8.17 -24.60 1.39
CA GLY A 346 -8.74 -25.43 0.31
C GLY A 346 -7.87 -26.64 -0.04
N ASP A 347 -8.45 -27.55 -0.80
CA ASP A 347 -7.80 -28.79 -1.28
C ASP A 347 -7.15 -29.64 -0.16
N ASP A 348 -7.76 -29.65 1.02
CA ASP A 348 -7.25 -30.31 2.24
C ASP A 348 -5.84 -29.80 2.67
N VAL A 349 -5.44 -28.62 2.22
CA VAL A 349 -4.21 -27.93 2.62
C VAL A 349 -4.53 -26.87 3.66
N PHE A 350 -3.70 -26.79 4.69
CA PHE A 350 -3.84 -25.84 5.79
C PHE A 350 -2.69 -24.84 5.82
N CYS A 351 -2.98 -23.61 6.25
CA CYS A 351 -1.98 -22.58 6.45
C CYS A 351 -1.82 -22.26 7.93
N LEU A 352 -0.61 -22.42 8.44
CA LEU A 352 -0.20 -21.91 9.75
C LEU A 352 0.27 -20.46 9.57
N GLU A 353 -0.51 -19.53 10.10
CA GLU A 353 -0.26 -18.09 10.06
C GLU A 353 0.20 -17.59 11.44
N PHE A 354 1.20 -16.72 11.44
CA PHE A 354 1.63 -15.98 12.62
C PHE A 354 1.09 -14.54 12.57
N HIS A 355 0.53 -14.06 13.70
CA HIS A 355 -0.01 -12.70 13.80
C HIS A 355 0.36 -12.00 15.12
N SER A 356 1.44 -12.42 15.77
CA SER A 356 2.08 -11.67 16.84
C SER A 356 2.73 -10.38 16.31
N LYS A 357 3.12 -9.46 17.19
CA LYS A 357 3.83 -8.24 16.77
C LYS A 357 5.12 -8.59 16.01
N MET A 358 5.24 -8.12 14.76
CA MET A 358 6.35 -8.47 13.84
C MET A 358 6.48 -9.98 13.60
N ASN A 359 5.44 -10.74 13.84
CA ASN A 359 5.43 -12.20 13.78
C ASN A 359 6.58 -12.84 14.57
N ALA A 360 6.90 -12.23 15.72
CA ALA A 360 7.93 -12.74 16.63
C ALA A 360 7.46 -14.02 17.30
N LEU A 361 8.34 -15.03 17.31
CA LEU A 361 8.05 -16.37 17.82
C LEU A 361 7.98 -16.35 19.36
N ASN A 362 6.86 -16.81 19.88
CA ASN A 362 6.58 -16.95 21.30
C ASN A 362 6.01 -18.34 21.62
N LEU A 363 5.71 -18.62 22.87
CA LEU A 363 5.17 -19.91 23.32
C LEU A 363 3.82 -20.22 22.64
N GLU A 364 2.94 -19.23 22.49
CA GLU A 364 1.63 -19.38 21.88
C GLU A 364 1.73 -19.83 20.41
N ILE A 365 2.73 -19.35 19.66
CA ILE A 365 3.01 -19.78 18.28
C ILE A 365 3.43 -21.25 18.26
N PHE A 366 4.35 -21.67 19.15
CA PHE A 366 4.81 -23.05 19.18
C PHE A 366 3.73 -24.04 19.64
N GLU A 367 2.80 -23.60 20.48
CA GLU A 367 1.61 -24.36 20.88
C GLU A 367 0.73 -24.66 19.66
N VAL A 368 0.28 -23.62 18.94
CA VAL A 368 -0.54 -23.78 17.72
C VAL A 368 0.23 -24.53 16.64
N PHE A 369 1.55 -24.34 16.51
CA PHE A 369 2.36 -25.06 15.54
C PHE A 369 2.35 -26.58 15.83
N GLY A 370 2.51 -26.97 17.10
CA GLY A 370 2.44 -28.36 17.51
C GLY A 370 1.07 -29.00 17.23
N GLU A 371 0.00 -28.29 17.62
CA GLU A 371 -1.39 -28.71 17.39
C GLU A 371 -1.74 -28.77 15.90
N ALA A 372 -1.23 -27.81 15.09
CA ALA A 372 -1.43 -27.79 13.64
C ALA A 372 -0.85 -29.04 12.98
N LEU A 373 0.36 -29.47 13.38
CA LEU A 373 0.96 -30.71 12.86
C LEU A 373 0.11 -31.94 13.21
N ASP A 374 -0.43 -32.00 14.44
CA ASP A 374 -1.33 -33.09 14.86
C ASP A 374 -2.67 -33.09 14.11
N TYR A 375 -3.16 -31.89 13.78
CA TYR A 375 -4.42 -31.73 13.07
C TYR A 375 -4.28 -32.11 11.60
N VAL A 376 -3.23 -31.62 10.93
CA VAL A 376 -2.99 -31.87 9.49
C VAL A 376 -2.69 -33.34 9.24
N ASP A 377 -1.97 -34.02 10.16
CA ASP A 377 -1.70 -35.47 10.08
C ASP A 377 -3.00 -36.30 9.99
N LYS A 378 -4.08 -35.82 10.59
CA LYS A 378 -5.38 -36.53 10.64
C LYS A 378 -6.37 -36.06 9.58
N ASN A 379 -6.31 -34.83 9.16
CA ASN A 379 -7.38 -34.15 8.43
C ASN A 379 -6.93 -33.48 7.13
N GLY A 380 -5.62 -33.46 6.83
CA GLY A 380 -5.09 -32.75 5.69
C GLY A 380 -4.08 -33.53 4.88
N VAL A 381 -3.64 -32.94 3.78
CA VAL A 381 -2.64 -33.49 2.87
C VAL A 381 -1.35 -32.68 2.85
N GLY A 382 -1.33 -31.50 3.48
CA GLY A 382 -0.16 -30.64 3.53
C GLY A 382 -0.33 -29.41 4.41
N LEU A 383 0.80 -28.85 4.84
CA LEU A 383 0.88 -27.63 5.65
C LEU A 383 1.69 -26.57 4.93
N VAL A 384 1.14 -25.37 4.83
CA VAL A 384 1.88 -24.15 4.44
C VAL A 384 2.17 -23.34 5.70
N ILE A 385 3.42 -22.93 5.90
CA ILE A 385 3.76 -21.91 6.89
C ILE A 385 3.85 -20.59 6.14
N GLY A 386 2.84 -19.73 6.34
CA GLY A 386 2.67 -18.53 5.53
C GLY A 386 1.91 -17.44 6.26
N ASN A 387 2.22 -16.19 5.94
CA ASN A 387 1.51 -15.02 6.46
C ASN A 387 1.02 -14.19 5.30
N GLU A 388 -0.12 -13.50 5.44
CA GLU A 388 -0.58 -12.56 4.44
C GLU A 388 0.24 -11.26 4.54
N ALA A 389 0.89 -10.88 3.42
CA ALA A 389 1.65 -9.66 3.36
C ALA A 389 0.72 -8.45 3.28
N GLY A 390 0.74 -7.60 4.29
CA GLY A 390 0.02 -6.33 4.29
C GLY A 390 0.77 -5.23 3.53
N GLY A 391 0.72 -5.25 2.19
CA GLY A 391 1.17 -4.16 1.32
C GLY A 391 2.69 -3.99 1.15
N MET A 392 3.41 -3.46 2.11
CA MET A 392 4.88 -3.36 2.08
C MET A 392 5.52 -4.62 2.66
N PRO A 393 6.73 -5.02 2.20
CA PRO A 393 7.40 -6.18 2.76
C PRO A 393 7.60 -5.98 4.27
N GLY A 394 6.68 -6.58 5.03
CA GLY A 394 6.77 -6.66 6.48
C GLY A 394 7.77 -7.73 6.91
N ALA A 395 7.73 -8.12 8.17
CA ALA A 395 8.45 -9.27 8.63
C ALA A 395 7.58 -10.53 8.49
N PHE A 396 8.04 -11.52 7.75
CA PHE A 396 7.49 -12.87 7.83
C PHE A 396 7.66 -13.40 9.27
N SER A 397 8.85 -13.20 9.84
CA SER A 397 9.09 -13.34 11.28
C SER A 397 10.37 -12.61 11.68
N ALA A 398 10.28 -11.81 12.73
CA ALA A 398 11.45 -11.15 13.34
C ALA A 398 12.31 -12.10 14.22
N GLY A 399 12.00 -13.39 14.22
CA GLY A 399 12.65 -14.38 15.08
C GLY A 399 12.04 -14.47 16.48
N ALA A 400 12.79 -14.95 17.45
CA ALA A 400 12.32 -15.12 18.82
C ALA A 400 11.88 -13.78 19.44
N ASP A 401 10.81 -13.81 20.24
CA ASP A 401 10.38 -12.64 21.03
C ASP A 401 11.40 -12.34 22.13
N LEU A 402 12.29 -11.39 21.82
CA LEU A 402 13.35 -10.97 22.74
C LEU A 402 12.80 -10.32 24.02
N GLY A 403 11.60 -9.78 24.01
CA GLY A 403 10.94 -9.26 25.20
C GLY A 403 10.63 -10.37 26.21
N VAL A 404 10.11 -11.50 25.71
CA VAL A 404 9.84 -12.69 26.53
C VAL A 404 11.13 -13.28 27.07
N VAL A 405 12.15 -13.47 26.21
CA VAL A 405 13.44 -14.01 26.60
C VAL A 405 14.14 -13.11 27.63
N SER A 406 14.17 -11.78 27.40
CA SER A 406 14.76 -10.82 28.31
C SER A 406 14.08 -10.83 29.68
N LYS A 407 12.76 -10.91 29.73
CA LYS A 407 12.01 -11.03 30.98
C LYS A 407 12.37 -12.29 31.75
N PHE A 408 12.42 -13.44 31.06
CA PHE A 408 12.83 -14.70 31.69
C PHE A 408 14.28 -14.63 32.23
N CYS A 409 15.20 -14.01 31.50
CA CYS A 409 16.57 -13.79 31.96
C CYS A 409 16.62 -12.91 33.21
N HIS A 410 15.92 -11.77 33.20
CA HIS A 410 15.85 -10.86 34.34
C HIS A 410 15.26 -11.54 35.58
N ASP A 411 14.21 -12.29 35.41
CA ASP A 411 13.52 -13.01 36.48
C ASP A 411 14.24 -14.32 36.87
N LYS A 412 15.39 -14.62 36.25
CA LYS A 412 16.21 -15.87 36.45
C LYS A 412 15.39 -17.16 36.21
N LYS A 413 14.41 -17.11 35.30
CA LYS A 413 13.53 -18.21 34.93
C LYS A 413 14.18 -19.07 33.83
N TYR A 414 15.28 -19.72 34.14
CA TYR A 414 16.06 -20.50 33.17
C TYR A 414 15.32 -21.76 32.69
N ALA A 415 14.45 -22.33 33.51
CA ALA A 415 13.63 -23.48 33.12
C ALA A 415 12.63 -23.11 32.02
N GLU A 416 12.04 -21.92 32.10
CA GLU A 416 11.12 -21.39 31.10
C GLU A 416 11.85 -21.06 29.78
N ILE A 417 13.07 -20.55 29.82
CA ILE A 417 13.89 -20.36 28.62
C ILE A 417 14.19 -21.73 27.96
N TYR A 418 14.57 -22.72 28.77
CA TYR A 418 14.82 -24.06 28.25
C TYR A 418 13.56 -24.68 27.62
N ALA A 419 12.40 -24.56 28.27
CA ALA A 419 11.13 -25.02 27.73
C ALA A 419 10.78 -24.34 26.41
N PHE A 420 10.91 -23.01 26.32
CA PHE A 420 10.68 -22.22 25.11
C PHE A 420 11.55 -22.74 23.94
N LEU A 421 12.84 -22.89 24.16
CA LEU A 421 13.76 -23.39 23.13
C LEU A 421 13.45 -24.86 22.75
N LYS A 422 13.14 -25.68 23.72
CA LYS A 422 12.83 -27.10 23.51
C LYS A 422 11.54 -27.29 22.72
N ASP A 423 10.49 -26.54 23.03
CA ASP A 423 9.19 -26.62 22.33
C ASP A 423 9.33 -26.10 20.88
N GLY A 424 10.10 -25.02 20.67
CA GLY A 424 10.44 -24.54 19.35
C GLY A 424 11.18 -25.60 18.53
N HIS A 425 12.26 -26.17 19.05
CA HIS A 425 13.01 -27.22 18.36
C HIS A 425 12.15 -28.46 18.08
N LYS A 426 11.29 -28.85 19.04
CA LYS A 426 10.39 -29.99 18.87
C LYS A 426 9.41 -29.76 17.73
N SER A 427 8.79 -28.59 17.65
CA SER A 427 7.85 -28.25 16.58
C SER A 427 8.54 -28.22 15.20
N MET A 428 9.74 -27.64 15.10
CA MET A 428 10.53 -27.62 13.87
C MET A 428 10.96 -29.01 13.44
N GLN A 429 11.41 -29.89 14.38
CA GLN A 429 11.77 -31.27 14.05
C GLN A 429 10.55 -32.07 13.60
N ARG A 430 9.40 -31.89 14.24
CA ARG A 430 8.15 -32.54 13.83
C ARG A 430 7.72 -32.08 12.42
N ALA A 431 7.86 -30.78 12.09
CA ALA A 431 7.59 -30.28 10.75
C ALA A 431 8.50 -30.93 9.71
N LYS A 432 9.83 -31.01 10.01
CA LYS A 432 10.82 -31.61 9.12
C LYS A 432 10.61 -33.10 8.83
N TYR A 433 10.05 -33.82 9.77
CA TYR A 433 9.85 -35.29 9.67
C TYR A 433 8.37 -35.66 9.66
N SER A 434 7.49 -34.72 9.29
CA SER A 434 6.05 -34.98 9.16
C SER A 434 5.77 -35.95 8.01
N PRO A 435 4.69 -36.75 8.09
CA PRO A 435 4.32 -37.70 7.02
C PRO A 435 3.66 -36.99 5.82
N PHE A 436 3.44 -35.69 5.90
CA PHE A 436 2.87 -34.85 4.86
C PHE A 436 3.81 -33.69 4.51
N PRO A 437 3.73 -33.11 3.31
CA PRO A 437 4.60 -32.01 2.91
C PRO A 437 4.35 -30.75 3.73
N VAL A 438 5.43 -30.11 4.17
CA VAL A 438 5.44 -28.80 4.80
C VAL A 438 6.16 -27.81 3.89
N VAL A 439 5.49 -26.72 3.50
CA VAL A 439 6.05 -25.68 2.62
C VAL A 439 6.07 -24.36 3.34
N ALA A 440 7.23 -23.71 3.40
CA ALA A 440 7.32 -22.32 3.90
C ALA A 440 7.21 -21.32 2.75
N ALA A 441 6.41 -20.29 2.93
CA ALA A 441 6.21 -19.20 1.96
C ALA A 441 6.70 -17.83 2.51
N PRO A 442 8.03 -17.66 2.75
CA PRO A 442 8.58 -16.49 3.40
C PRO A 442 8.69 -15.28 2.46
N TYR A 443 8.52 -14.09 3.03
CA TYR A 443 8.70 -12.79 2.38
C TYR A 443 9.31 -11.77 3.34
N GLY A 444 9.84 -10.67 2.79
CA GLY A 444 10.39 -9.57 3.59
C GLY A 444 11.48 -10.03 4.56
N LEU A 445 11.36 -9.66 5.83
CA LEU A 445 12.36 -10.01 6.85
C LEU A 445 12.05 -11.37 7.47
N VAL A 446 13.06 -12.27 7.46
CA VAL A 446 13.02 -13.61 8.07
C VAL A 446 14.26 -13.78 8.93
N LEU A 447 14.15 -13.44 10.21
CA LEU A 447 15.32 -13.32 11.09
C LEU A 447 15.37 -14.43 12.15
N GLY A 448 16.57 -14.85 12.52
CA GLY A 448 16.82 -15.76 13.63
C GLY A 448 15.92 -17.01 13.60
N GLY A 449 15.12 -17.24 14.64
CA GLY A 449 14.19 -18.38 14.73
C GLY A 449 13.16 -18.45 13.59
N GLY A 450 12.81 -17.33 12.96
CA GLY A 450 11.97 -17.32 11.75
C GLY A 450 12.66 -18.03 10.58
N CYS A 451 13.97 -17.82 10.41
CA CYS A 451 14.79 -18.56 9.45
C CYS A 451 14.82 -20.05 9.76
N GLU A 452 14.99 -20.42 11.04
CA GLU A 452 15.02 -21.82 11.49
C GLU A 452 13.69 -22.54 11.20
N VAL A 453 12.55 -21.86 11.41
CA VAL A 453 11.22 -22.37 11.04
C VAL A 453 11.14 -22.64 9.54
N CYS A 454 11.56 -21.69 8.69
CA CYS A 454 11.55 -21.88 7.24
C CYS A 454 12.46 -23.03 6.79
N LEU A 455 13.65 -23.19 7.40
CA LEU A 455 14.60 -24.25 7.10
C LEU A 455 14.14 -25.65 7.58
N SER A 456 13.15 -25.69 8.47
CA SER A 456 12.53 -26.94 8.92
C SER A 456 11.47 -27.47 7.95
N ALA A 457 11.03 -26.70 6.98
CA ALA A 457 10.08 -27.12 5.95
C ALA A 457 10.76 -28.00 4.88
N ASP A 458 9.98 -28.83 4.19
CA ASP A 458 10.45 -29.65 3.06
C ASP A 458 10.86 -28.78 1.87
N LYS A 459 10.13 -27.70 1.66
CA LYS A 459 10.39 -26.74 0.59
C LYS A 459 10.10 -25.32 1.03
N MET A 460 10.90 -24.40 0.50
CA MET A 460 10.69 -22.97 0.67
C MET A 460 10.34 -22.37 -0.69
N VAL A 461 9.23 -21.62 -0.74
CA VAL A 461 8.82 -20.80 -1.88
C VAL A 461 8.93 -19.34 -1.45
N ALA A 462 10.09 -18.76 -1.69
CA ALA A 462 10.46 -17.45 -1.20
C ALA A 462 10.03 -16.33 -2.14
N HIS A 463 9.62 -15.20 -1.57
CA HIS A 463 9.46 -13.97 -2.32
C HIS A 463 10.82 -13.47 -2.86
N SER A 464 10.85 -12.83 -4.04
CA SER A 464 12.08 -12.37 -4.70
C SER A 464 12.91 -11.37 -3.87
N GLU A 465 12.27 -10.62 -2.98
CA GLU A 465 12.90 -9.64 -2.08
C GLU A 465 13.01 -10.16 -0.63
N LEU A 466 13.15 -11.46 -0.48
CA LEU A 466 13.41 -12.08 0.83
C LEU A 466 14.76 -11.59 1.40
N TYR A 467 14.76 -11.19 2.66
CA TYR A 467 15.95 -10.97 3.48
C TYR A 467 15.96 -12.00 4.62
N MET A 468 16.87 -12.95 4.52
CA MET A 468 16.96 -14.10 5.43
C MET A 468 18.38 -14.29 5.97
#